data_3968ada8ed35b5ce2b1e1bdef19d5bcb
#
_entry.id   3968ada8ed35b5ce2b1e1bdef19d5bcb
#
_cell.length_a   1.000
_cell.length_b   1.000
_cell.length_c   1.000
_cell.angle_alpha   90.00
_cell.angle_beta   90.00
_cell.angle_gamma   90.00
#
_symmetry.space_group_name_H-M   'P 1'
#
loop_
_entity.id
_entity.type
_entity.pdbx_description
1 polymer ?
#
loop_
_entity_poly.entity_id
_entity_poly.type
_entity_poly.pdbx_seq_one_letter_code
_entity_poly.pdbx_strand_id
1 'polypeptide(L)'
;KTAYEIGVRLVGSEMCIRDRCDNDWFVARTGYTGEDGIEIMLPGARASALWADLRARSAVACGLGARDTLRLEAGLNLYGLDMDESVTPLECGLAWTVAFAEDRPFVGREALEARRRNGVAVKQIGLILEGRGVLRSGFIVKTGAGDGMVTSGTFSPTLGRSIALARVPSEAEGPCDVLIRGQARRAQTVKLPFVRNGKIKVDLETADD
;
A
#
# COMPACT_ATOMS: atom_id res chain seq x y z
N LYS A 1 22.70 -12.75 17.43
CA LYS A 1 22.05 -13.17 16.17
C LYS A 1 22.06 -11.99 15.24
N THR A 2 22.67 -12.13 14.09
CA THR A 2 22.68 -11.09 13.06
C THR A 2 21.29 -10.95 12.45
N ALA A 3 20.97 -9.78 11.90
CA ALA A 3 19.69 -9.52 11.22
C ALA A 3 19.34 -10.57 10.15
N TYR A 4 20.35 -11.27 9.63
CA TYR A 4 20.24 -12.38 8.71
C TYR A 4 19.58 -13.65 9.32
N GLU A 5 19.72 -13.86 10.63
CA GLU A 5 19.18 -15.04 11.32
C GLU A 5 17.73 -14.85 11.81
N ILE A 6 17.23 -13.61 11.79
CA ILE A 6 15.85 -13.27 12.23
C ILE A 6 14.87 -13.36 11.06
N GLY A 7 15.34 -13.58 9.84
CA GLY A 7 14.78 -13.05 8.64
C GLY A 7 13.90 -13.88 7.78
N VAL A 8 13.72 -15.13 7.98
CA VAL A 8 13.16 -15.97 6.89
C VAL A 8 11.65 -15.81 6.66
N ARG A 9 10.94 -14.98 7.41
CA ARG A 9 9.48 -14.88 7.26
C ARG A 9 8.86 -13.50 7.42
N LEU A 10 9.64 -12.44 7.46
CA LEU A 10 9.12 -11.09 7.43
C LEU A 10 9.38 -10.53 6.04
N VAL A 11 8.32 -10.51 5.25
CA VAL A 11 8.10 -9.81 3.99
C VAL A 11 9.34 -9.50 3.16
N GLY A 12 9.61 -10.40 2.24
CA GLY A 12 10.67 -10.21 1.26
C GLY A 12 12.06 -10.43 1.85
N SER A 13 13.00 -10.76 1.00
CA SER A 13 14.42 -10.92 1.30
C SER A 13 15.12 -9.64 1.82
N GLU A 14 14.35 -8.63 2.22
CA GLU A 14 14.74 -7.24 2.37
C GLU A 14 14.43 -6.68 3.74
N MET A 15 14.53 -7.52 4.72
CA MET A 15 14.36 -7.06 6.07
C MET A 15 15.41 -6.06 6.46
N CYS A 16 14.93 -4.98 7.06
CA CYS A 16 15.69 -3.87 7.62
C CYS A 16 17.09 -4.23 8.06
N ILE A 17 18.06 -4.09 7.18
CA ILE A 17 19.46 -4.00 7.59
C ILE A 17 19.60 -2.59 8.13
N ARG A 18 19.62 -2.47 9.44
CA ARG A 18 19.88 -1.21 10.14
C ARG A 18 21.38 -1.10 10.29
N ASP A 19 22.03 -0.45 9.34
CA ASP A 19 23.44 -0.13 9.46
C ASP A 19 23.61 1.32 9.93
N ARG A 20 24.33 1.48 11.03
CA ARG A 20 24.79 2.78 11.50
C ARG A 20 26.06 3.12 10.74
N CYS A 21 25.96 4.03 9.78
CA CYS A 21 27.11 4.40 8.95
C CYS A 21 28.08 5.36 9.63
N ASP A 22 27.67 6.07 10.65
CA ASP A 22 28.43 6.99 11.51
C ASP A 22 27.63 7.23 12.79
N ASN A 23 28.23 7.86 13.80
CA ASN A 23 27.60 8.02 15.11
C ASN A 23 26.19 8.63 15.08
N ASP A 24 25.82 9.36 14.03
CA ASP A 24 24.54 10.08 13.92
C ASP A 24 23.71 9.69 12.69
N TRP A 25 24.15 8.74 11.88
CA TRP A 25 23.42 8.28 10.71
C TRP A 25 22.70 6.97 11.00
N PHE A 26 21.49 6.86 10.48
CA PHE A 26 20.72 5.64 10.50
C PHE A 26 20.28 5.33 9.07
N VAL A 27 20.71 4.20 8.55
CA VAL A 27 20.35 3.72 7.23
C VAL A 27 19.54 2.43 7.38
N ALA A 28 18.39 2.38 6.72
CA ALA A 28 17.56 1.20 6.68
C ALA A 28 17.31 0.79 5.23
N ARG A 29 17.45 -0.49 4.92
CA ARG A 29 17.03 -1.04 3.63
C ARG A 29 15.53 -1.23 3.67
N THR A 30 14.81 -0.14 3.49
CA THR A 30 13.36 -0.04 3.47
C THR A 30 12.96 0.97 2.42
N GLY A 31 11.66 1.10 2.18
CA GLY A 31 11.13 2.07 1.26
C GLY A 31 9.60 2.03 1.21
N TYR A 32 9.04 3.00 0.52
CA TYR A 32 7.61 3.16 0.35
C TYR A 32 7.22 3.21 -1.14
N THR A 33 7.92 2.43 -1.95
CA THR A 33 7.73 2.40 -3.41
C THR A 33 7.47 1.01 -3.97
N GLY A 34 7.64 -0.02 -3.13
CA GLY A 34 7.56 -1.40 -3.59
C GLY A 34 8.77 -1.88 -4.38
N GLU A 35 9.82 -1.08 -4.42
CA GLU A 35 11.09 -1.32 -5.11
C GLU A 35 12.24 -1.38 -4.10
N ASP A 36 13.39 -1.90 -4.53
CA ASP A 36 14.61 -1.87 -3.73
C ASP A 36 15.04 -0.44 -3.43
N GLY A 37 15.36 -0.15 -2.17
CA GLY A 37 15.72 1.18 -1.75
C GLY A 37 16.29 1.25 -0.34
N ILE A 38 16.68 2.45 0.03
CA ILE A 38 17.16 2.77 1.37
C ILE A 38 16.49 4.04 1.88
N GLU A 39 16.28 4.10 3.19
CA GLU A 39 15.88 5.29 3.91
C GLU A 39 17.01 5.74 4.83
N ILE A 40 17.34 7.03 4.78
CA ILE A 40 18.45 7.59 5.53
C ILE A 40 17.93 8.66 6.48
N MET A 41 18.19 8.48 7.78
CA MET A 41 18.01 9.51 8.79
C MET A 41 19.37 10.03 9.22
N LEU A 42 19.51 11.35 9.22
CA LEU A 42 20.76 12.04 9.56
C LEU A 42 20.47 13.42 10.16
N PRO A 43 21.44 14.05 10.83
CA PRO A 43 21.29 15.41 11.33
C PRO A 43 20.96 16.39 10.20
N GLY A 44 19.99 17.29 10.40
CA GLY A 44 19.48 18.21 9.37
C GLY A 44 20.57 19.08 8.74
N ALA A 45 21.60 19.46 9.49
CA ALA A 45 22.74 20.23 8.99
C ALA A 45 23.53 19.49 7.88
N ARG A 46 23.45 18.16 7.81
CA ARG A 46 24.15 17.33 6.79
C ARG A 46 23.26 16.97 5.60
N ALA A 47 21.96 17.21 5.68
CA ALA A 47 21.01 16.80 4.66
C ALA A 47 21.26 17.43 3.28
N SER A 48 21.57 18.74 3.25
CA SER A 48 21.85 19.45 2.00
C SER A 48 23.11 18.94 1.30
N ALA A 49 24.15 18.60 2.07
CA ALA A 49 25.39 18.05 1.51
C ALA A 49 25.16 16.66 0.92
N LEU A 50 24.46 15.77 1.64
CA LEU A 50 24.08 14.44 1.13
C LEU A 50 23.22 14.55 -0.14
N TRP A 51 22.23 15.44 -0.13
CA TRP A 51 21.40 15.67 -1.31
C TRP A 51 22.21 16.09 -2.54
N ALA A 52 23.16 17.04 -2.37
CA ALA A 52 24.04 17.47 -3.44
C ALA A 52 24.93 16.32 -3.96
N ASP A 53 25.50 15.50 -3.06
CA ASP A 53 26.33 14.36 -3.43
C ASP A 53 25.54 13.29 -4.20
N LEU A 54 24.33 12.95 -3.74
CA LEU A 54 23.45 12.02 -4.46
C LEU A 54 23.11 12.55 -5.86
N ARG A 55 22.82 13.85 -5.99
CA ARG A 55 22.55 14.48 -7.28
C ARG A 55 23.76 14.43 -8.20
N ALA A 56 24.96 14.68 -7.67
CA ALA A 56 26.21 14.59 -8.42
C ALA A 56 26.51 13.17 -8.92
N ARG A 57 25.97 12.16 -8.22
CA ARG A 57 26.04 10.72 -8.59
C ARG A 57 24.86 10.27 -9.46
N SER A 58 24.19 11.20 -10.13
CA SER A 58 23.08 10.95 -11.06
C SER A 58 21.77 10.45 -10.41
N ALA A 59 21.60 10.56 -9.09
CA ALA A 59 20.30 10.33 -8.48
C ALA A 59 19.28 11.37 -8.98
N VAL A 60 18.12 10.93 -9.44
CA VAL A 60 17.05 11.80 -9.93
C VAL A 60 16.17 12.23 -8.76
N ALA A 61 15.96 13.55 -8.62
CA ALA A 61 15.04 14.07 -7.63
C ALA A 61 13.59 13.77 -8.04
N CYS A 62 12.84 13.12 -7.14
CA CYS A 62 11.43 12.81 -7.33
C CYS A 62 10.59 13.52 -6.26
N GLY A 63 9.41 13.99 -6.65
CA GLY A 63 8.49 14.67 -5.75
C GLY A 63 7.50 13.73 -5.07
N LEU A 64 6.67 14.30 -4.19
CA LEU A 64 5.64 13.56 -3.45
C LEU A 64 4.63 12.87 -4.35
N GLY A 65 4.33 13.43 -5.53
CA GLY A 65 3.42 12.80 -6.50
C GLY A 65 3.96 11.46 -7.01
N ALA A 66 5.25 11.38 -7.30
CA ALA A 66 5.89 10.12 -7.70
C ALA A 66 5.86 9.10 -6.55
N ARG A 67 6.17 9.54 -5.31
CA ARG A 67 6.10 8.70 -4.12
C ARG A 67 4.70 8.14 -3.90
N ASP A 68 3.66 8.97 -4.01
CA ASP A 68 2.27 8.55 -3.82
C ASP A 68 1.81 7.58 -4.92
N THR A 69 2.19 7.81 -6.16
CA THR A 69 1.90 6.88 -7.25
C THR A 69 2.55 5.52 -7.04
N LEU A 70 3.84 5.50 -6.75
CA LEU A 70 4.61 4.26 -6.56
C LEU A 70 4.11 3.45 -5.36
N ARG A 71 3.84 4.10 -4.21
CA ARG A 71 3.31 3.40 -3.04
C ARG A 71 1.95 2.76 -3.35
N LEU A 72 1.09 3.46 -4.10
CA LEU A 72 -0.23 2.94 -4.46
C LEU A 72 -0.12 1.79 -5.47
N GLU A 73 0.75 1.89 -6.47
CA GLU A 73 1.06 0.79 -7.37
C GLU A 73 1.55 -0.45 -6.61
N ALA A 74 2.34 -0.25 -5.56
CA ALA A 74 2.80 -1.33 -4.68
C ALA A 74 1.73 -1.82 -3.68
N GLY A 75 0.56 -1.20 -3.64
CA GLY A 75 -0.52 -1.57 -2.70
C GLY A 75 -0.22 -1.20 -1.25
N LEU A 76 0.67 -0.21 -1.01
CA LEU A 76 1.04 0.23 0.32
C LEU A 76 0.06 1.28 0.84
N ASN A 77 -0.42 1.06 2.06
CA ASN A 77 -1.38 1.95 2.72
C ASN A 77 -0.77 3.30 3.07
N LEU A 78 -1.59 4.35 3.00
CA LEU A 78 -1.27 5.67 3.54
C LEU A 78 -2.04 5.89 4.84
N TYR A 79 -1.32 6.16 5.94
CA TYR A 79 -1.93 6.49 7.21
C TYR A 79 -2.77 7.77 7.11
N GLY A 80 -3.95 7.75 7.72
CA GLY A 80 -4.93 8.82 7.66
C GLY A 80 -5.93 8.73 6.50
N LEU A 81 -5.67 7.85 5.50
CA LEU A 81 -6.61 7.57 4.41
C LEU A 81 -7.01 6.09 4.35
N ASP A 82 -6.03 5.20 4.19
CA ASP A 82 -6.28 3.76 4.02
C ASP A 82 -6.39 3.04 5.37
N MET A 83 -5.78 3.58 6.39
CA MET A 83 -5.80 3.10 7.77
C MET A 83 -5.60 4.23 8.77
N ASP A 84 -6.15 4.07 9.94
CA ASP A 84 -5.97 4.92 11.12
C ASP A 84 -6.30 4.13 12.38
N GLU A 85 -6.47 4.79 13.51
CA GLU A 85 -6.77 4.17 14.80
C GLU A 85 -8.16 3.52 14.86
N SER A 86 -9.06 3.86 13.93
CA SER A 86 -10.42 3.30 13.85
C SER A 86 -10.48 1.98 13.09
N VAL A 87 -9.39 1.59 12.39
CA VAL A 87 -9.34 0.47 11.45
C VAL A 87 -8.37 -0.60 11.94
N THR A 88 -8.83 -1.85 12.01
CA THR A 88 -7.95 -2.95 12.40
C THR A 88 -7.10 -3.46 11.21
N PRO A 89 -5.99 -4.15 11.48
CA PRO A 89 -5.20 -4.79 10.42
C PRO A 89 -6.00 -5.76 9.54
N LEU A 90 -7.06 -6.34 10.07
CA LEU A 90 -7.94 -7.27 9.33
C LEU A 90 -8.74 -6.56 8.24
N GLU A 91 -9.05 -5.29 8.45
CA GLU A 91 -9.92 -4.48 7.59
C GLU A 91 -9.15 -3.67 6.54
N CYS A 92 -7.84 -3.47 6.74
CA CYS A 92 -6.98 -2.68 5.84
C CYS A 92 -5.90 -3.50 5.11
N GLY A 93 -6.12 -4.81 4.96
CA GLY A 93 -5.21 -5.67 4.19
C GLY A 93 -3.89 -6.00 4.89
N LEU A 94 -3.76 -5.73 6.19
CA LEU A 94 -2.54 -5.95 6.98
C LEU A 94 -2.62 -7.16 7.92
N ALA A 95 -3.63 -8.02 7.79
CA ALA A 95 -3.79 -9.21 8.63
C ALA A 95 -2.55 -10.12 8.66
N TRP A 96 -1.83 -10.19 7.56
CA TRP A 96 -0.61 -10.98 7.41
C TRP A 96 0.57 -10.47 8.27
N THR A 97 0.53 -9.22 8.74
CA THR A 97 1.55 -8.66 9.64
C THR A 97 1.36 -9.07 11.09
N VAL A 98 0.21 -9.66 11.44
CA VAL A 98 -0.13 -10.05 12.81
C VAL A 98 0.24 -11.50 13.06
N ALA A 99 1.14 -11.75 14.00
CA ALA A 99 1.57 -13.09 14.39
C ALA A 99 0.54 -13.76 15.32
N PHE A 100 -0.49 -14.37 14.74
CA PHE A 100 -1.51 -15.12 15.49
C PHE A 100 -1.08 -16.56 15.81
N ALA A 101 -0.10 -17.11 15.08
CA ALA A 101 0.24 -18.53 15.11
C ALA A 101 0.98 -18.97 16.38
N GLU A 102 1.60 -18.04 17.07
CA GLU A 102 2.38 -18.33 18.28
C GLU A 102 1.55 -17.95 19.51
N ASP A 103 1.70 -18.69 20.60
CA ASP A 103 1.08 -18.33 21.89
C ASP A 103 1.84 -17.18 22.57
N ARG A 104 2.05 -16.11 21.81
CA ARG A 104 2.75 -14.91 22.20
C ARG A 104 1.78 -13.80 22.52
N PRO A 105 1.72 -13.32 23.77
CA PRO A 105 0.86 -12.21 24.14
C PRO A 105 1.34 -10.90 23.51
N PHE A 106 0.41 -10.09 23.03
CA PHE A 106 0.64 -8.71 22.61
C PHE A 106 -0.59 -7.86 22.88
N VAL A 107 -0.40 -6.56 23.02
CA VAL A 107 -1.50 -5.63 23.30
C VAL A 107 -2.52 -5.65 22.15
N GLY A 108 -3.81 -5.88 22.46
CA GLY A 108 -4.89 -5.96 21.50
C GLY A 108 -5.12 -7.34 20.87
N ARG A 109 -4.34 -8.39 21.24
CA ARG A 109 -4.51 -9.73 20.69
C ARG A 109 -5.92 -10.28 20.87
N GLU A 110 -6.47 -10.23 22.07
CA GLU A 110 -7.83 -10.76 22.36
C GLU A 110 -8.90 -10.07 21.51
N ALA A 111 -8.80 -8.73 21.36
CA ALA A 111 -9.74 -7.97 20.55
C ALA A 111 -9.64 -8.33 19.06
N LEU A 112 -8.43 -8.51 18.53
CA LEU A 112 -8.22 -8.93 17.15
C LEU A 112 -8.68 -10.37 16.90
N GLU A 113 -8.42 -11.29 17.83
CA GLU A 113 -8.90 -12.66 17.75
C GLU A 113 -10.44 -12.76 17.81
N ALA A 114 -11.06 -11.94 18.65
CA ALA A 114 -12.51 -11.83 18.69
C ALA A 114 -13.08 -11.34 17.35
N ARG A 115 -12.51 -10.26 16.78
CA ARG A 115 -12.91 -9.78 15.45
C ARG A 115 -12.67 -10.82 14.35
N ARG A 116 -11.56 -11.55 14.40
CA ARG A 116 -11.27 -12.63 13.44
C ARG A 116 -12.29 -13.75 13.51
N ARG A 117 -12.72 -14.16 14.72
CA ARG A 117 -13.74 -15.20 14.90
C ARG A 117 -15.12 -14.74 14.45
N ASN A 118 -15.49 -13.52 14.77
CA ASN A 118 -16.82 -12.96 14.46
C ASN A 118 -16.94 -12.46 13.02
N GLY A 119 -15.82 -12.40 12.28
CA GLY A 119 -15.72 -11.73 10.99
C GLY A 119 -15.56 -10.21 11.12
N VAL A 120 -15.15 -9.58 10.04
CA VAL A 120 -15.05 -8.11 9.90
C VAL A 120 -16.12 -7.63 8.93
N ALA A 121 -16.65 -6.44 9.19
CA ALA A 121 -17.72 -5.88 8.36
C ALA A 121 -17.21 -5.40 6.99
N VAL A 122 -15.93 -5.03 6.91
CA VAL A 122 -15.32 -4.44 5.71
C VAL A 122 -13.97 -5.07 5.40
N LYS A 123 -13.59 -5.01 4.13
CA LYS A 123 -12.25 -5.41 3.64
C LYS A 123 -11.67 -4.38 2.69
N GLN A 124 -10.37 -4.37 2.59
CA GLN A 124 -9.66 -3.58 1.59
C GLN A 124 -9.50 -4.37 0.29
N ILE A 125 -9.71 -3.69 -0.82
CA ILE A 125 -9.54 -4.23 -2.18
C ILE A 125 -8.74 -3.24 -3.04
N GLY A 126 -8.11 -3.76 -4.11
CA GLY A 126 -7.59 -2.95 -5.20
C GLY A 126 -8.65 -2.77 -6.28
N LEU A 127 -8.68 -1.59 -6.90
CA LEU A 127 -9.57 -1.26 -8.00
C LEU A 127 -8.77 -0.76 -9.20
N ILE A 128 -9.17 -1.17 -10.40
CA ILE A 128 -8.70 -0.62 -11.69
C ILE A 128 -9.92 -0.07 -12.42
N LEU A 129 -9.88 1.22 -12.75
CA LEU A 129 -10.98 1.86 -13.47
C LEU A 129 -10.98 1.42 -14.94
N GLU A 130 -12.15 1.05 -15.43
CA GLU A 130 -12.36 0.83 -16.85
C GLU A 130 -12.64 2.18 -17.55
N GLY A 131 -11.95 2.40 -18.68
CA GLY A 131 -12.11 3.61 -19.45
C GLY A 131 -11.46 4.87 -18.82
N ARG A 132 -11.95 6.04 -19.18
CA ARG A 132 -11.36 7.33 -18.81
C ARG A 132 -11.83 7.82 -17.44
N GLY A 133 -10.91 8.39 -16.67
CA GLY A 133 -11.18 8.98 -15.37
C GLY A 133 -10.01 8.80 -14.40
N VAL A 134 -10.12 9.43 -13.24
CA VAL A 134 -9.14 9.25 -12.15
C VAL A 134 -9.91 9.03 -10.86
N LEU A 135 -9.67 7.88 -10.23
CA LEU A 135 -10.19 7.55 -8.91
C LEU A 135 -9.56 8.47 -7.86
N ARG A 136 -10.37 8.90 -6.90
CA ARG A 136 -9.92 9.77 -5.80
C ARG A 136 -10.52 9.30 -4.48
N SER A 137 -9.81 9.60 -3.39
CA SER A 137 -10.32 9.38 -2.05
C SER A 137 -11.72 10.01 -1.86
N GLY A 138 -12.60 9.32 -1.16
CA GLY A 138 -13.97 9.73 -0.90
C GLY A 138 -14.99 9.36 -1.98
N PHE A 139 -14.58 8.79 -3.12
CA PHE A 139 -15.55 8.32 -4.11
C PHE A 139 -16.26 7.06 -3.59
N ILE A 140 -17.58 7.03 -3.79
CA ILE A 140 -18.41 5.90 -3.39
C ILE A 140 -18.20 4.72 -4.34
N VAL A 141 -18.03 3.54 -3.78
CA VAL A 141 -17.92 2.27 -4.50
C VAL A 141 -19.21 1.49 -4.30
N LYS A 142 -19.95 1.25 -5.39
CA LYS A 142 -21.18 0.48 -5.40
C LYS A 142 -20.87 -1.00 -5.64
N THR A 143 -21.18 -1.85 -4.69
CA THR A 143 -21.01 -3.31 -4.79
C THR A 143 -22.34 -4.03 -4.62
N GLY A 144 -22.40 -5.31 -4.97
CA GLY A 144 -23.59 -6.13 -4.74
C GLY A 144 -23.95 -6.34 -3.27
N ALA A 145 -23.00 -6.11 -2.35
CA ALA A 145 -23.18 -6.26 -0.91
C ALA A 145 -23.36 -4.92 -0.16
N GLY A 146 -23.42 -3.81 -0.88
CA GLY A 146 -23.56 -2.46 -0.31
C GLY A 146 -22.49 -1.49 -0.76
N ASP A 147 -22.53 -0.30 -0.18
CA ASP A 147 -21.63 0.79 -0.54
C ASP A 147 -20.31 0.69 0.21
N GLY A 148 -19.23 0.94 -0.51
CA GLY A 148 -17.89 1.15 0.02
C GLY A 148 -17.37 2.54 -0.35
N MET A 149 -16.09 2.77 -0.09
CA MET A 149 -15.44 4.04 -0.37
C MET A 149 -13.99 3.85 -0.85
N VAL A 150 -13.61 4.62 -1.85
CA VAL A 150 -12.19 4.76 -2.24
C VAL A 150 -11.44 5.48 -1.13
N THR A 151 -10.39 4.85 -0.62
CA THR A 151 -9.52 5.42 0.41
C THR A 151 -8.34 6.15 -0.22
N SER A 152 -7.69 5.56 -1.22
CA SER A 152 -6.63 6.18 -2.01
C SER A 152 -6.84 5.91 -3.49
N GLY A 153 -6.54 6.89 -4.34
CA GLY A 153 -6.69 6.72 -5.78
C GLY A 153 -5.82 7.66 -6.58
N THR A 154 -5.23 7.15 -7.67
CA THR A 154 -4.39 7.90 -8.59
C THR A 154 -4.42 7.31 -10.00
N PHE A 155 -3.79 7.98 -10.94
CA PHE A 155 -3.44 7.39 -12.23
C PHE A 155 -2.10 6.66 -12.09
N SER A 156 -2.04 5.41 -12.54
CA SER A 156 -0.83 4.61 -12.61
C SER A 156 -0.18 4.76 -13.98
N PRO A 157 1.00 5.37 -14.09
CA PRO A 157 1.73 5.42 -15.35
C PRO A 157 2.14 4.03 -15.84
N THR A 158 2.45 3.11 -14.92
CA THR A 158 2.87 1.74 -15.25
C THR A 158 1.75 0.93 -15.91
N LEU A 159 0.51 1.06 -15.41
CA LEU A 159 -0.64 0.37 -15.97
C LEU A 159 -1.31 1.16 -17.11
N GLY A 160 -1.04 2.47 -17.23
CA GLY A 160 -1.79 3.36 -18.12
C GLY A 160 -3.26 3.55 -17.73
N ARG A 161 -3.63 3.22 -16.49
CA ARG A 161 -5.00 3.23 -15.97
C ARG A 161 -5.08 3.87 -14.59
N SER A 162 -6.28 4.29 -14.19
CA SER A 162 -6.50 4.74 -12.81
C SER A 162 -6.69 3.55 -11.88
N ILE A 163 -5.99 3.59 -10.76
CA ILE A 163 -6.00 2.57 -9.71
C ILE A 163 -6.42 3.17 -8.37
N ALA A 164 -6.95 2.34 -7.49
CA ALA A 164 -7.32 2.76 -6.14
C ALA A 164 -7.24 1.63 -5.11
N LEU A 165 -7.06 2.01 -3.85
CA LEU A 165 -7.45 1.21 -2.70
C LEU A 165 -8.85 1.64 -2.28
N ALA A 166 -9.69 0.67 -1.94
CA ALA A 166 -11.04 0.93 -1.46
C ALA A 166 -11.39 0.01 -0.30
N ARG A 167 -12.22 0.50 0.60
CA ARG A 167 -12.82 -0.28 1.68
C ARG A 167 -14.28 -0.55 1.33
N VAL A 168 -14.64 -1.82 1.26
CA VAL A 168 -15.95 -2.30 0.85
C VAL A 168 -16.49 -3.33 1.85
N PRO A 169 -17.79 -3.63 1.87
CA PRO A 169 -18.34 -4.73 2.66
C PRO A 169 -17.57 -6.03 2.42
N SER A 170 -17.39 -6.84 3.48
CA SER A 170 -16.60 -8.09 3.41
C SER A 170 -17.15 -9.09 2.41
N GLU A 171 -18.45 -9.12 2.20
CA GLU A 171 -19.15 -9.99 1.27
C GLU A 171 -19.11 -9.51 -0.19
N ALA A 172 -18.55 -8.31 -0.44
CA ALA A 172 -18.47 -7.77 -1.80
C ALA A 172 -17.55 -8.63 -2.67
N GLU A 173 -18.07 -9.08 -3.80
CA GLU A 173 -17.38 -9.90 -4.78
C GLU A 173 -17.60 -9.34 -6.20
N GLY A 174 -16.71 -9.72 -7.10
CA GLY A 174 -16.78 -9.33 -8.51
C GLY A 174 -16.48 -7.85 -8.76
N PRO A 175 -16.72 -7.41 -9.99
CA PRO A 175 -16.50 -6.02 -10.36
C PRO A 175 -17.54 -5.09 -9.72
N CYS A 176 -17.19 -3.81 -9.58
CA CYS A 176 -18.01 -2.80 -8.92
C CYS A 176 -18.12 -1.53 -9.77
N ASP A 177 -18.95 -0.60 -9.35
CA ASP A 177 -19.06 0.71 -9.97
C ASP A 177 -18.59 1.80 -9.01
N VAL A 178 -17.79 2.74 -9.49
CA VAL A 178 -17.35 3.91 -8.71
C VAL A 178 -18.10 5.14 -9.17
N LEU A 179 -18.68 5.88 -8.24
CA LEU A 179 -19.39 7.12 -8.55
C LEU A 179 -18.40 8.27 -8.75
N ILE A 180 -18.18 8.66 -10.00
CA ILE A 180 -17.32 9.78 -10.38
C ILE A 180 -18.21 10.93 -10.86
N ARG A 181 -18.27 12.02 -10.10
CA ARG A 181 -19.14 13.18 -10.42
C ARG A 181 -20.59 12.78 -10.69
N GLY A 182 -21.13 11.85 -9.90
CA GLY A 182 -22.50 11.37 -10.02
C GLY A 182 -22.76 10.34 -11.13
N GLN A 183 -21.73 9.96 -11.89
CA GLN A 183 -21.83 8.91 -12.92
C GLN A 183 -21.18 7.63 -12.43
N ALA A 184 -21.87 6.50 -12.56
CA ALA A 184 -21.30 5.18 -12.30
C ALA A 184 -20.26 4.85 -13.39
N ARG A 185 -19.09 4.44 -12.96
CA ARG A 185 -18.00 4.00 -13.82
C ARG A 185 -17.54 2.63 -13.36
N ARG A 186 -17.50 1.69 -14.27
CA ARG A 186 -17.08 0.32 -14.01
C ARG A 186 -15.64 0.25 -13.53
N ALA A 187 -15.40 -0.55 -12.52
CA ALA A 187 -14.05 -0.84 -12.02
C ALA A 187 -13.88 -2.33 -11.75
N GLN A 188 -12.76 -2.86 -12.18
CA GLN A 188 -12.33 -4.22 -11.91
C GLN A 188 -11.78 -4.31 -10.49
N THR A 189 -12.21 -5.30 -9.73
CA THR A 189 -11.61 -5.63 -8.42
C THR A 189 -10.41 -6.54 -8.62
N VAL A 190 -9.26 -6.18 -8.02
CA VAL A 190 -8.01 -6.93 -8.16
C VAL A 190 -7.34 -7.18 -6.81
N LYS A 191 -6.50 -8.22 -6.77
CA LYS A 191 -5.60 -8.48 -5.64
C LYS A 191 -4.36 -7.60 -5.74
N LEU A 192 -3.92 -7.08 -4.59
CA LEU A 192 -2.70 -6.29 -4.48
C LEU A 192 -1.45 -7.19 -4.45
N PRO A 193 -0.27 -6.69 -4.86
CA PRO A 193 -0.02 -5.35 -5.41
C PRO A 193 -0.43 -5.21 -6.88
N PHE A 194 -0.59 -3.98 -7.37
CA PHE A 194 -0.77 -3.72 -8.81
C PHE A 194 0.53 -3.90 -9.57
N VAL A 195 1.62 -3.38 -9.01
CA VAL A 195 2.99 -3.44 -9.58
C VAL A 195 3.97 -3.87 -8.50
N ARG A 196 4.95 -4.67 -8.86
CA ARG A 196 6.07 -5.04 -7.99
C ARG A 196 7.33 -5.23 -8.81
N ASN A 197 8.44 -4.61 -8.41
CA ASN A 197 9.72 -4.62 -9.11
C ASN A 197 9.54 -4.26 -10.61
N GLY A 198 8.85 -3.15 -10.88
CA GLY A 198 8.54 -2.67 -12.21
C GLY A 198 7.64 -3.57 -13.06
N LYS A 199 7.08 -4.65 -12.50
CA LYS A 199 6.23 -5.61 -13.22
C LYS A 199 4.78 -5.52 -12.76
N ILE A 200 3.86 -5.44 -13.71
CA ILE A 200 2.42 -5.55 -13.47
C ILE A 200 2.12 -6.93 -12.89
N LYS A 201 1.32 -6.97 -11.82
CA LYS A 201 0.96 -8.18 -11.07
C LYS A 201 -0.52 -8.52 -11.12
N VAL A 202 -1.29 -7.73 -11.81
CA VAL A 202 -2.74 -7.89 -11.98
C VAL A 202 -3.06 -8.22 -13.42
N ASP A 203 -4.08 -9.04 -13.63
CA ASP A 203 -4.60 -9.29 -14.96
C ASP A 203 -5.41 -8.07 -15.41
N LEU A 204 -5.00 -7.50 -16.52
CA LEU A 204 -5.75 -6.43 -17.16
C LEU A 204 -6.72 -7.10 -18.13
N GLU A 205 -8.01 -7.18 -17.77
CA GLU A 205 -9.01 -7.49 -18.77
C GLU A 205 -8.91 -6.45 -19.89
N THR A 206 -8.72 -6.90 -21.10
CA THR A 206 -8.76 -6.03 -22.28
C THR A 206 -10.17 -5.45 -22.34
N ALA A 207 -10.30 -4.14 -22.09
CA ALA A 207 -11.51 -3.45 -22.50
C ALA A 207 -11.60 -3.61 -24.01
N ASP A 208 -12.56 -4.37 -24.48
CA ASP A 208 -12.93 -4.34 -25.88
C ASP A 208 -13.29 -2.88 -26.20
N ASP A 209 -12.59 -2.31 -27.19
CA ASP A 209 -12.78 -0.95 -27.69
C ASP A 209 -14.20 -0.70 -28.20
#